data_7c344d21834b38393afcab8e08c873c2
#
_entry.id   7c344d21834b38393afcab8e08c873c2
#
_cell.length_a   1.000
_cell.length_b   1.000
_cell.length_c   1.000
_cell.angle_alpha   90.00
_cell.angle_beta   90.00
_cell.angle_gamma   90.00
#
_symmetry.space_group_name_H-M   'P 1'
#
loop_
_entity.id
_entity.type
_entity.pdbx_description
1 polymer ?
#
loop_
_entity_poly.entity_id
_entity_poly.type
_entity_poly.pdbx_seq_one_letter_code
_entity_poly.pdbx_strand_id
1 'polypeptide(L)'
;GNLSVLDGNIREPLYIRRPDAYPMPKGVLFRPMNQMDLVVVSSLEKTIYAGEDPWSMAQFKEELAANDRYYLVAEKDGVVIGYCGAMLAGEVADILTITVDPQNRRQGIGREFLKRLIDWSRNKKVEAIMLEVRVGNDAAQPLYTSNGFYPLTTRKDYYGPGLTALVMRKDLR
;
A
#
# COMPACT_ATOMS: atom_id res chain seq x y z
N GLY A 1 8.12 19.30 18.16
CA GLY A 1 7.83 18.82 18.12
C GLY A 1 7.55 18.40 18.10
N ASN A 2 7.79 18.54 18.32
CA ASN A 2 7.33 17.96 18.23
C ASN A 2 6.66 17.53 18.30
N LEU A 3 6.65 17.42 18.46
CA LEU A 3 6.03 16.89 18.44
C LEU A 3 5.40 16.32 18.72
N SER A 4 5.22 16.04 19.19
CA SER A 4 4.59 15.44 19.37
C SER A 4 3.85 15.30 19.80
N VAL A 5 3.76 15.12 20.04
CA VAL A 5 3.07 14.90 20.23
C VAL A 5 2.11 15.02 20.52
N LEU A 6 1.76 15.04 20.75
CA LEU A 6 0.97 14.96 20.80
C LEU A 6 0.01 14.50 20.76
N ASP A 7 -0.23 14.35 20.78
CA ASP A 7 -1.11 13.79 20.56
C ASP A 7 -1.27 12.86 20.53
N GLY A 8 -1.01 12.58 20.85
CA GLY A 8 -0.83 11.65 20.59
C GLY A 8 -0.56 10.95 20.13
N ASN A 9 -0.10 10.99 20.24
CA ASN A 9 0.32 10.48 19.54
C ASN A 9 0.89 10.41 19.09
N ILE A 10 1.49 10.46 19.06
CA ILE A 10 2.13 10.57 18.50
C ILE A 10 2.57 10.75 18.12
N ARG A 11 3.04 10.69 18.15
CA ARG A 11 3.53 10.91 17.61
C ARG A 11 3.65 11.11 16.73
N GLU A 12 3.39 11.28 16.32
CA GLU A 12 3.52 11.75 15.49
C GLU A 12 3.73 12.62 15.43
N PRO A 13 4.23 12.95 15.37
CA PRO A 13 4.39 13.83 15.12
C PRO A 13 4.31 14.59 14.50
N LEU A 14 4.56 14.69 14.38
CA LEU A 14 4.42 15.30 13.76
C LEU A 14 4.26 15.35 12.66
N TYR A 15 3.98 14.95 12.30
CA TYR A 15 3.93 15.01 11.33
C TYR A 15 3.35 15.72 10.63
N ILE A 16 3.34 15.91 10.56
CA ILE A 16 2.98 16.52 9.98
C ILE A 16 2.35 17.29 9.25
N ARG A 17 2.53 18.04 9.17
CA ARG A 17 1.88 18.84 8.43
C ARG A 17 2.62 19.20 7.27
N ARG A 18 2.56 18.47 6.27
CA ARG A 18 3.14 18.77 4.97
C ARG A 18 2.17 19.63 4.20
N PRO A 19 2.66 20.66 3.47
CA PRO A 19 1.77 21.52 2.70
C PRO A 19 0.94 20.77 1.66
N ASP A 20 1.44 19.65 1.15
CA ASP A 20 0.77 18.84 0.15
C ASP A 20 -0.03 17.69 0.77
N ALA A 21 -0.15 17.67 2.10
CA ALA A 21 -0.84 16.58 2.77
C ALA A 21 -2.33 16.65 2.53
N TYR A 22 -2.92 15.51 2.26
CA TYR A 22 -4.37 15.36 2.18
C TYR A 22 -4.90 15.01 3.56
N PRO A 23 -6.15 15.39 3.87
CA PRO A 23 -6.72 15.02 5.14
C PRO A 23 -6.85 13.50 5.24
N MET A 24 -6.75 12.99 6.47
CA MET A 24 -6.97 11.57 6.75
C MET A 24 -8.40 11.20 6.42
N PRO A 25 -8.63 10.00 5.88
CA PRO A 25 -10.00 9.52 5.70
C PRO A 25 -10.74 9.46 7.03
N LYS A 26 -11.94 10.04 7.05
CA LYS A 26 -12.73 10.10 8.27
C LYS A 26 -13.27 8.73 8.65
N GLY A 27 -13.19 8.41 9.95
CA GLY A 27 -13.76 7.18 10.47
C GLY A 27 -13.03 5.92 10.06
N VAL A 28 -11.82 6.05 9.53
CA VAL A 28 -11.03 4.90 9.08
C VAL A 28 -9.83 4.74 10.00
N LEU A 29 -9.68 3.53 10.53
CA LEU A 29 -8.53 3.17 11.36
C LEU A 29 -7.52 2.39 10.49
N PHE A 30 -6.28 2.85 10.48
CA PHE A 30 -5.18 2.15 9.81
C PHE A 30 -4.35 1.46 10.87
N ARG A 31 -4.19 0.15 10.74
CA ARG A 31 -3.47 -0.64 11.73
C ARG A 31 -2.76 -1.82 11.08
N PRO A 32 -1.80 -2.44 11.79
CA PRO A 32 -1.16 -3.66 11.26
C PRO A 32 -2.16 -4.76 11.00
N MET A 33 -1.96 -5.47 9.88
CA MET A 33 -2.74 -6.65 9.57
C MET A 33 -2.34 -7.78 10.52
N ASN A 34 -3.31 -8.55 10.99
CA ASN A 34 -3.05 -9.72 11.83
C ASN A 34 -3.83 -10.93 11.30
N GLN A 35 -3.63 -12.08 11.94
CA GLN A 35 -4.24 -13.31 11.45
C GLN A 35 -5.77 -13.28 11.47
N MET A 36 -6.37 -12.51 12.36
CA MET A 36 -7.82 -12.39 12.41
C MET A 36 -8.41 -11.68 11.20
N ASP A 37 -7.57 -10.93 10.48
CA ASP A 37 -8.01 -10.20 9.28
C ASP A 37 -8.04 -11.08 8.02
N LEU A 38 -7.40 -12.25 8.06
CA LEU A 38 -7.13 -13.01 6.84
C LEU A 38 -8.39 -13.52 6.13
N VAL A 39 -9.46 -13.80 6.87
CA VAL A 39 -10.71 -14.23 6.25
C VAL A 39 -11.26 -13.12 5.37
N VAL A 40 -11.36 -11.91 5.90
CA VAL A 40 -11.89 -10.78 5.15
C VAL A 40 -10.93 -10.36 4.04
N VAL A 41 -9.64 -10.28 4.34
CA VAL A 41 -8.63 -9.89 3.36
C VAL A 41 -8.62 -10.85 2.17
N SER A 42 -8.61 -12.17 2.41
CA SER A 42 -8.60 -13.13 1.33
C SER A 42 -9.90 -13.12 0.53
N SER A 43 -11.02 -12.80 1.19
CA SER A 43 -12.30 -12.67 0.51
C SER A 43 -12.32 -11.45 -0.42
N LEU A 44 -11.81 -10.32 0.05
CA LEU A 44 -11.68 -9.11 -0.78
C LEU A 44 -10.75 -9.37 -1.97
N GLU A 45 -9.63 -10.02 -1.71
CA GLU A 45 -8.66 -10.35 -2.75
C GLU A 45 -9.31 -11.20 -3.84
N LYS A 46 -10.02 -12.24 -3.44
CA LYS A 46 -10.68 -13.16 -4.36
C LYS A 46 -11.73 -12.45 -5.21
N THR A 47 -12.48 -11.55 -4.60
CA THR A 47 -13.55 -10.82 -5.29
C THR A 47 -12.98 -9.78 -6.25
N ILE A 48 -12.01 -8.99 -5.79
CA ILE A 48 -11.48 -7.88 -6.58
C ILE A 48 -10.62 -8.38 -7.73
N TYR A 49 -9.83 -9.42 -7.49
CA TYR A 49 -8.88 -9.96 -8.47
C TYR A 49 -9.35 -11.29 -9.07
N ALA A 50 -10.66 -11.50 -9.14
CA ALA A 50 -11.21 -12.70 -9.74
C ALA A 50 -10.68 -12.87 -11.17
N GLY A 51 -10.17 -14.08 -11.47
CA GLY A 51 -9.60 -14.35 -12.78
C GLY A 51 -8.17 -13.89 -12.99
N GLU A 52 -7.57 -13.24 -11.98
CA GLU A 52 -6.21 -12.69 -12.06
C GLU A 52 -5.28 -13.34 -11.03
N ASP A 53 -5.51 -14.59 -10.70
CA ASP A 53 -4.69 -15.35 -9.76
C ASP A 53 -4.60 -14.67 -8.39
N PRO A 54 -5.73 -14.45 -7.72
CA PRO A 54 -5.73 -13.82 -6.41
C PRO A 54 -4.95 -14.63 -5.39
N TRP A 55 -4.33 -13.94 -4.43
CA TRP A 55 -3.63 -14.62 -3.35
C TRP A 55 -4.62 -15.38 -2.47
N SER A 56 -4.22 -16.56 -2.05
CA SER A 56 -4.99 -17.38 -1.10
C SER A 56 -4.75 -16.91 0.33
N MET A 57 -5.61 -17.39 1.22
CA MET A 57 -5.42 -17.15 2.66
C MET A 57 -4.06 -17.69 3.11
N ALA A 58 -3.65 -18.85 2.60
CA ALA A 58 -2.36 -19.45 2.95
C ALA A 58 -1.19 -18.55 2.54
N GLN A 59 -1.28 -17.93 1.37
CA GLN A 59 -0.24 -17.00 0.91
C GLN A 59 -0.15 -15.77 1.79
N PHE A 60 -1.30 -15.18 2.19
CA PHE A 60 -1.30 -14.07 3.13
C PHE A 60 -0.72 -14.47 4.47
N LYS A 61 -1.03 -15.67 4.94
CA LYS A 61 -0.50 -16.17 6.20
C LYS A 61 1.02 -16.29 6.15
N GLU A 62 1.55 -16.80 5.04
CA GLU A 62 3.00 -16.87 4.83
C GLU A 62 3.63 -15.49 4.83
N GLU A 63 2.98 -14.52 4.18
CA GLU A 63 3.48 -13.15 4.14
C GLU A 63 3.54 -12.51 5.52
N LEU A 64 2.52 -12.73 6.35
CA LEU A 64 2.53 -12.19 7.71
C LEU A 64 3.61 -12.82 8.58
N ALA A 65 4.01 -14.06 8.29
CA ALA A 65 5.04 -14.75 9.04
C ALA A 65 6.45 -14.42 8.53
N ALA A 66 6.57 -13.84 7.33
CA ALA A 66 7.86 -13.56 6.73
C ALA A 66 8.50 -12.32 7.37
N ASN A 67 9.84 -12.33 7.39
CA ASN A 67 10.60 -11.17 7.83
C ASN A 67 10.58 -10.09 6.74
N ASP A 68 10.88 -8.87 7.13
CA ASP A 68 11.05 -7.76 6.20
C ASP A 68 9.78 -7.44 5.42
N ARG A 69 8.63 -7.61 6.07
CA ARG A 69 7.31 -7.30 5.51
C ARG A 69 6.63 -6.22 6.34
N TYR A 70 5.72 -5.49 5.68
CA TYR A 70 4.90 -4.49 6.35
C TYR A 70 3.51 -4.56 5.73
N TYR A 71 2.53 -5.02 6.51
CA TYR A 71 1.15 -5.17 6.05
C TYR A 71 0.21 -4.37 6.94
N LEU A 72 -0.67 -3.60 6.31
CA LEU A 72 -1.67 -2.79 7.01
C LEU A 72 -3.07 -3.14 6.50
N VAL A 73 -4.05 -2.91 7.35
CA VAL A 73 -5.46 -2.90 6.96
C VAL A 73 -6.05 -1.54 7.28
N ALA A 74 -7.08 -1.19 6.54
CA ALA A 74 -7.95 -0.05 6.84
C ALA A 74 -9.28 -0.60 7.30
N GLU A 75 -9.77 -0.11 8.43
CA GLU A 75 -10.98 -0.60 9.08
C GLU A 75 -11.94 0.56 9.26
N LYS A 76 -13.19 0.34 8.88
CA LYS A 76 -14.26 1.33 9.05
C LYS A 76 -15.44 0.65 9.70
N ASP A 77 -15.90 1.21 10.82
CA ASP A 77 -17.01 0.64 11.60
C ASP A 77 -16.78 -0.85 11.92
N GLY A 78 -15.53 -1.20 12.24
CA GLY A 78 -15.17 -2.56 12.61
C GLY A 78 -15.01 -3.52 11.44
N VAL A 79 -15.09 -3.03 10.20
CA VAL A 79 -14.98 -3.86 8.99
C VAL A 79 -13.73 -3.48 8.21
N VAL A 80 -12.94 -4.47 7.84
CA VAL A 80 -11.76 -4.24 6.99
C VAL A 80 -12.25 -3.92 5.58
N ILE A 81 -11.82 -2.76 5.08
CA ILE A 81 -12.24 -2.26 3.76
C ILE A 81 -11.07 -2.09 2.80
N GLY A 82 -9.86 -2.40 3.23
CA GLY A 82 -8.70 -2.32 2.37
C GLY A 82 -7.47 -2.86 3.07
N TYR A 83 -6.43 -3.08 2.30
CA TYR A 83 -5.17 -3.60 2.82
C TYR A 83 -4.04 -3.22 1.88
N CYS A 84 -2.83 -3.22 2.43
CA CYS A 84 -1.64 -2.99 1.62
C CYS A 84 -0.47 -3.78 2.21
N GLY A 85 0.57 -3.93 1.41
CA GLY A 85 1.77 -4.61 1.86
C GLY A 85 2.99 -4.24 1.06
N ALA A 86 4.14 -4.33 1.73
CA ALA A 86 5.43 -4.09 1.11
C ALA A 86 6.47 -5.03 1.72
N MET A 87 7.57 -5.22 0.99
CA MET A 87 8.69 -6.03 1.44
C MET A 87 10.00 -5.30 1.17
N LEU A 88 11.00 -5.63 1.97
CA LEU A 88 12.37 -5.20 1.66
C LEU A 88 12.98 -6.21 0.69
N ALA A 89 13.62 -5.70 -0.35
CA ALA A 89 14.26 -6.51 -1.39
C ALA A 89 15.62 -5.90 -1.69
N GLY A 90 16.63 -6.29 -0.92
CA GLY A 90 17.96 -5.70 -1.05
C GLY A 90 17.96 -4.23 -0.64
N GLU A 91 18.33 -3.36 -1.54
CA GLU A 91 18.46 -1.93 -1.25
C GLU A 91 17.19 -1.14 -1.59
N VAL A 92 16.13 -1.81 -1.98
CA VAL A 92 14.85 -1.17 -2.28
C VAL A 92 13.74 -1.82 -1.49
N ALA A 93 12.60 -1.16 -1.43
CA ALA A 93 11.35 -1.75 -0.93
C ALA A 93 10.43 -1.96 -2.12
N ASP A 94 9.68 -3.05 -2.10
CA ASP A 94 8.67 -3.33 -3.13
C ASP A 94 7.29 -3.24 -2.53
N ILE A 95 6.42 -2.46 -3.16
CA ILE A 95 5.00 -2.47 -2.82
C ILE A 95 4.39 -3.69 -3.49
N LEU A 96 3.80 -4.58 -2.68
CA LEU A 96 3.23 -5.82 -3.16
C LEU A 96 1.77 -5.66 -3.53
N THR A 97 1.03 -4.84 -2.78
CA THR A 97 -0.38 -4.60 -3.05
C THR A 97 -0.85 -3.33 -2.36
N ILE A 98 -1.77 -2.62 -2.97
CA ILE A 98 -2.59 -1.59 -2.37
C ILE A 98 -3.99 -1.85 -2.90
N THR A 99 -4.88 -2.29 -2.04
CA THR A 99 -6.21 -2.73 -2.44
C THR A 99 -7.26 -2.10 -1.54
N VAL A 100 -8.27 -1.50 -2.15
CA VAL A 100 -9.39 -0.87 -1.43
C VAL A 100 -10.68 -1.44 -2.00
N ASP A 101 -11.60 -1.82 -1.11
CA ASP A 101 -12.92 -2.25 -1.50
C ASP A 101 -13.51 -1.22 -2.46
N PRO A 102 -14.02 -1.64 -3.62
CA PRO A 102 -14.57 -0.70 -4.60
C PRO A 102 -15.62 0.25 -4.05
N GLN A 103 -16.40 -0.19 -3.05
CA GLN A 103 -17.42 0.64 -2.44
C GLN A 103 -16.86 1.73 -1.52
N ASN A 104 -15.57 1.63 -1.19
CA ASN A 104 -14.91 2.57 -0.29
C ASN A 104 -13.79 3.37 -0.98
N ARG A 105 -13.77 3.38 -2.31
CA ARG A 105 -12.79 4.15 -3.05
C ARG A 105 -13.12 5.64 -3.03
N ARG A 106 -12.16 6.46 -3.46
CA ARG A 106 -12.26 7.91 -3.55
C ARG A 106 -12.43 8.59 -2.19
N GLN A 107 -11.93 7.93 -1.14
CA GLN A 107 -11.93 8.49 0.21
C GLN A 107 -10.52 8.75 0.73
N GLY A 108 -9.50 8.56 -0.11
CA GLY A 108 -8.12 8.79 0.27
C GLY A 108 -7.45 7.62 0.97
N ILE A 109 -8.09 6.45 1.01
CA ILE A 109 -7.55 5.28 1.70
C ILE A 109 -6.28 4.79 1.02
N GLY A 110 -6.29 4.65 -0.31
CA GLY A 110 -5.10 4.22 -1.06
C GLY A 110 -3.94 5.20 -0.91
N ARG A 111 -4.24 6.49 -0.87
CA ARG A 111 -3.22 7.52 -0.66
C ARG A 111 -2.60 7.42 0.72
N GLU A 112 -3.42 7.16 1.74
CA GLU A 112 -2.90 7.01 3.09
C GLU A 112 -2.05 5.75 3.21
N PHE A 113 -2.47 4.65 2.59
CA PHE A 113 -1.65 3.45 2.52
C PHE A 113 -0.29 3.74 1.89
N LEU A 114 -0.29 4.39 0.73
CA LEU A 114 0.94 4.70 0.01
C LEU A 114 1.88 5.54 0.87
N LYS A 115 1.33 6.55 1.53
CA LYS A 115 2.10 7.41 2.40
C LYS A 115 2.77 6.63 3.54
N ARG A 116 2.04 5.70 4.15
CA ARG A 116 2.59 4.87 5.22
C ARG A 116 3.65 3.91 4.72
N LEU A 117 3.47 3.37 3.52
CA LEU A 117 4.49 2.50 2.92
C LEU A 117 5.76 3.28 2.60
N ILE A 118 5.62 4.51 2.12
CA ILE A 118 6.77 5.37 1.85
C ILE A 118 7.50 5.69 3.15
N ASP A 119 6.78 6.05 4.20
CA ASP A 119 7.39 6.37 5.49
C ASP A 119 8.11 5.16 6.09
N TRP A 120 7.49 3.98 6.01
CA TRP A 120 8.13 2.74 6.45
C TRP A 120 9.43 2.49 5.69
N SER A 121 9.39 2.67 4.37
CA SER A 121 10.57 2.46 3.54
C SER A 121 11.70 3.42 3.90
N ARG A 122 11.35 4.69 4.15
CA ARG A 122 12.35 5.66 4.60
C ARG A 122 12.98 5.26 5.93
N ASN A 123 12.17 4.76 6.84
CA ASN A 123 12.67 4.31 8.15
C ASN A 123 13.59 3.11 8.02
N LYS A 124 13.42 2.31 7.00
CA LYS A 124 14.33 1.18 6.71
C LYS A 124 15.58 1.60 5.96
N LYS A 125 15.68 2.87 5.58
CA LYS A 125 16.85 3.47 4.95
C LYS A 125 17.20 2.83 3.61
N VAL A 126 16.20 2.31 2.91
CA VAL A 126 16.38 1.84 1.53
C VAL A 126 16.52 3.04 0.60
N GLU A 127 17.12 2.82 -0.56
CA GLU A 127 17.35 3.92 -1.49
C GLU A 127 16.15 4.26 -2.35
N ALA A 128 15.22 3.34 -2.51
CA ALA A 128 14.05 3.57 -3.35
C ALA A 128 12.93 2.63 -2.97
N ILE A 129 11.73 2.99 -3.43
CA ILE A 129 10.55 2.13 -3.33
C ILE A 129 10.02 1.92 -4.75
N MET A 130 9.61 0.69 -5.05
CA MET A 130 9.20 0.28 -6.38
C MET A 130 7.85 -0.41 -6.35
N LEU A 131 7.19 -0.42 -7.48
CA LEU A 131 5.91 -1.12 -7.66
C LEU A 131 5.73 -1.50 -9.11
N GLU A 132 4.81 -2.44 -9.34
CA GLU A 132 4.30 -2.72 -10.68
C GLU A 132 2.82 -2.36 -10.72
N VAL A 133 2.41 -1.76 -11.83
CA VAL A 133 1.00 -1.44 -12.07
C VAL A 133 0.67 -1.84 -13.49
N ARG A 134 -0.55 -2.33 -13.71
CA ARG A 134 -0.96 -2.73 -15.07
C ARG A 134 -0.98 -1.51 -15.98
N VAL A 135 -0.37 -1.64 -17.15
CA VAL A 135 -0.48 -0.61 -18.19
C VAL A 135 -1.96 -0.46 -18.56
N GLY A 136 -2.45 0.76 -18.59
CA GLY A 136 -3.86 1.04 -18.82
C GLY A 136 -4.69 1.18 -17.57
N ASN A 137 -4.09 0.97 -16.38
CA ASN A 137 -4.78 1.23 -15.13
C ASN A 137 -4.69 2.72 -14.83
N ASP A 138 -5.54 3.50 -15.51
CA ASP A 138 -5.50 4.94 -15.45
C ASP A 138 -5.95 5.49 -14.09
N ALA A 139 -6.63 4.67 -13.30
CA ALA A 139 -7.08 5.10 -11.97
C ALA A 139 -5.94 5.07 -10.96
N ALA A 140 -5.00 4.15 -11.09
CA ALA A 140 -3.91 3.97 -10.12
C ALA A 140 -2.70 4.83 -10.42
N GLN A 141 -2.35 5.00 -11.69
CA GLN A 141 -1.13 5.71 -12.07
C GLN A 141 -1.04 7.14 -11.54
N PRO A 142 -2.12 7.94 -11.57
CA PRO A 142 -2.04 9.30 -11.03
C PRO A 142 -1.69 9.34 -9.53
N LEU A 143 -2.16 8.37 -8.78
CA LEU A 143 -1.82 8.29 -7.36
C LEU A 143 -0.31 8.15 -7.18
N TYR A 144 0.30 7.27 -7.94
CA TYR A 144 1.75 7.04 -7.84
C TYR A 144 2.54 8.22 -8.36
N THR A 145 2.17 8.74 -9.54
CA THR A 145 2.87 9.88 -10.14
C THR A 145 2.82 11.10 -9.23
N SER A 146 1.66 11.39 -8.63
CA SER A 146 1.52 12.56 -7.76
C SER A 146 2.30 12.41 -6.45
N ASN A 147 2.74 11.20 -6.13
CA ASN A 147 3.56 10.94 -4.96
C ASN A 147 5.04 10.74 -5.30
N GLY A 148 5.45 11.12 -6.50
CA GLY A 148 6.86 11.15 -6.86
C GLY A 148 7.39 9.88 -7.52
N PHE A 149 6.51 8.95 -7.87
CA PHE A 149 6.92 7.78 -8.63
C PHE A 149 7.05 8.13 -10.10
N TYR A 150 8.03 7.54 -10.76
CA TYR A 150 8.23 7.72 -12.19
C TYR A 150 8.36 6.37 -12.88
N PRO A 151 7.97 6.29 -14.16
CA PRO A 151 8.08 5.04 -14.90
C PRO A 151 9.55 4.69 -15.14
N LEU A 152 9.90 3.44 -14.85
CA LEU A 152 11.26 2.95 -15.04
C LEU A 152 11.36 2.07 -16.27
N THR A 153 10.49 1.08 -16.38
CA THR A 153 10.48 0.12 -17.49
C THR A 153 9.14 -0.58 -17.54
N THR A 154 8.99 -1.48 -18.51
CA THR A 154 7.78 -2.32 -18.60
C THR A 154 8.19 -3.78 -18.55
N ARG A 155 7.25 -4.62 -18.09
CA ARG A 155 7.39 -6.08 -18.10
C ARG A 155 6.24 -6.63 -18.93
N LYS A 156 6.56 -7.03 -20.16
CA LYS A 156 5.55 -7.51 -21.08
C LYS A 156 4.93 -8.80 -20.56
N ASP A 157 3.61 -8.89 -20.68
CA ASP A 157 2.83 -10.07 -20.28
C ASP A 157 3.02 -10.49 -18.82
N TYR A 158 3.39 -9.55 -17.95
CA TYR A 158 3.68 -9.84 -16.55
C TYR A 158 2.45 -10.38 -15.80
N TYR A 159 1.25 -9.89 -16.13
CA TYR A 159 0.00 -10.33 -15.52
C TYR A 159 -0.73 -11.36 -16.37
N GLY A 160 -0.12 -11.82 -17.47
CA GLY A 160 -0.70 -12.73 -18.42
C GLY A 160 -0.60 -12.18 -19.84
N PRO A 161 -0.99 -12.95 -20.85
CA PRO A 161 -0.87 -12.53 -22.25
C PRO A 161 -1.55 -11.18 -22.49
N GLY A 162 -0.82 -10.23 -23.03
CA GLY A 162 -1.32 -8.89 -23.32
C GLY A 162 -1.48 -7.99 -22.13
N LEU A 163 -1.11 -8.42 -20.93
CA LEU A 163 -1.26 -7.66 -19.69
C LEU A 163 0.10 -7.22 -19.18
N THR A 164 0.57 -6.12 -19.70
CA THR A 164 1.91 -5.61 -19.42
C THR A 164 1.93 -4.78 -18.13
N ALA A 165 2.97 -4.96 -17.33
CA ALA A 165 3.20 -4.17 -16.13
C ALA A 165 4.09 -2.98 -16.45
N LEU A 166 3.76 -1.85 -15.86
CA LEU A 166 4.63 -0.68 -15.79
C LEU A 166 5.34 -0.74 -14.45
N VAL A 167 6.67 -0.76 -14.47
CA VAL A 167 7.48 -0.70 -13.25
C VAL A 167 7.73 0.76 -12.93
N MET A 168 7.37 1.18 -11.71
CA MET A 168 7.56 2.55 -11.26
C MET A 168 8.48 2.58 -10.05
N ARG A 169 9.22 3.68 -9.92
CA ARG A 169 10.21 3.86 -8.87
C ARG A 169 10.06 5.24 -8.25
N LYS A 170 10.26 5.32 -6.94
CA LYS A 170 10.44 6.58 -6.23
C LYS A 170 11.76 6.52 -5.48
N ASP A 171 12.64 7.46 -5.76
CA ASP A 171 13.90 7.57 -5.01
C ASP A 171 13.63 8.17 -3.64
N LEU A 172 14.28 7.60 -2.62
CA LEU A 172 14.10 8.04 -1.24
C LEU A 172 15.34 8.77 -0.71
N ARG A 173 16.38 8.83 -1.53
CA ARG A 173 17.62 9.54 -1.20
C ARG A 173 18.03 10.45 -2.35
#